data_f43e5eb844d252aed9b322221296fb84
#
_entry.id   f43e5eb844d252aed9b322221296fb84
#
_cell.length_a   1.000
_cell.length_b   1.000
_cell.length_c   1.000
_cell.angle_alpha   90.00
_cell.angle_beta   90.00
_cell.angle_gamma   90.00
#
_symmetry.space_group_name_H-M   'P 1'
#
loop_
_entity.id
_entity.type
_entity.pdbx_description
1 polymer ?
#
loop_
_entity_poly.entity_id
_entity_poly.type
_entity_poly.pdbx_seq_one_letter_code
_entity_poly.pdbx_strand_id
1 'polypeptide(L)'
;MDVKNCWYREVCPKCPNQCGPTCLRYIEMLNLVQQSNIPESKWVPLKLRPGVDRDAFLELQDIKENIKSWVAKGNNLYIYSDNFGNGKTSWAIKLMLAYFNEVWAGNGFRRRGMFFSVPEFLDRSRELMNNRDEEFVKLRQDIIDCDLVIWDDITSTELTNFNHSILLNFIDARILANKANIFTGNVDYEGMAKNLGGRLSSRVWNNSKVVEFKDQDKRGVYNG
;
A
#
# COMPACT_ATOMS: atom_id res chain seq x y z
N MET A 1 25.02 9.56 -10.02
CA MET A 1 23.71 9.97 -9.43
C MET A 1 23.69 11.48 -9.37
N ASP A 2 22.82 12.14 -10.09
CA ASP A 2 22.74 13.60 -10.07
C ASP A 2 21.99 14.02 -8.79
N VAL A 3 22.74 14.56 -7.83
CA VAL A 3 22.23 14.96 -6.51
C VAL A 3 21.19 16.09 -6.61
N LYS A 4 21.14 16.79 -7.74
CA LYS A 4 20.13 17.84 -8.00
C LYS A 4 18.71 17.27 -8.19
N ASN A 5 18.58 15.99 -8.57
CA ASN A 5 17.33 15.31 -8.89
C ASN A 5 16.94 14.20 -7.91
N CYS A 6 17.24 14.38 -6.63
CA CYS A 6 16.81 13.42 -5.60
C CYS A 6 15.28 13.38 -5.49
N TRP A 7 14.64 12.33 -5.98
CA TRP A 7 13.20 12.12 -5.90
C TRP A 7 12.67 12.18 -4.45
N TYR A 8 13.49 11.75 -3.50
CA TYR A 8 13.14 11.73 -2.08
C TYR A 8 12.95 13.14 -1.47
N ARG A 9 13.52 14.19 -2.05
CA ARG A 9 13.29 15.57 -1.62
C ARG A 9 11.82 16.00 -1.69
N GLU A 10 11.09 15.50 -2.67
CA GLU A 10 9.66 15.79 -2.83
C GLU A 10 8.80 15.07 -1.78
N VAL A 11 9.27 13.91 -1.31
CA VAL A 11 8.58 13.09 -0.30
C VAL A 11 8.90 13.55 1.12
N CYS A 12 10.11 14.12 1.35
CA CYS A 12 10.58 14.55 2.67
C CYS A 12 11.01 16.03 2.67
N PRO A 13 10.10 16.97 2.95
CA PRO A 13 10.41 18.40 2.98
C PRO A 13 11.47 18.81 4.02
N LYS A 14 11.65 17.99 5.07
CA LYS A 14 12.64 18.19 6.14
C LYS A 14 13.99 17.54 5.84
N CYS A 15 14.23 17.07 4.62
CA CYS A 15 15.52 16.50 4.26
C CYS A 15 16.61 17.56 4.41
N PRO A 16 17.68 17.30 5.19
CA PRO A 16 18.79 18.27 5.32
C PRO A 16 19.43 18.53 3.96
N ASN A 17 19.83 19.79 3.73
CA ASN A 17 20.33 20.26 2.43
C ASN A 17 21.68 19.69 1.98
N GLN A 18 22.32 18.87 2.79
CA GLN A 18 23.58 18.20 2.43
C GLN A 18 23.30 16.89 1.70
N CYS A 19 22.98 16.99 0.41
CA CYS A 19 22.87 15.82 -0.46
C CYS A 19 24.22 15.55 -1.10
N GLY A 20 24.64 14.29 -1.11
CA GLY A 20 25.86 13.82 -1.76
C GLY A 20 25.67 12.42 -2.34
N PRO A 21 26.60 11.94 -3.16
CA PRO A 21 26.52 10.59 -3.74
C PRO A 21 26.55 9.48 -2.68
N THR A 22 26.93 9.80 -1.44
CA THR A 22 27.00 8.90 -0.28
C THR A 22 25.90 9.18 0.76
N CYS A 23 24.79 9.83 0.35
CA CYS A 23 23.67 10.06 1.26
C CYS A 23 23.03 8.74 1.69
N LEU A 24 23.34 8.25 2.88
CA LEU A 24 22.83 6.97 3.42
C LEU A 24 21.30 6.94 3.42
N ARG A 25 20.64 8.02 3.79
CA ARG A 25 19.17 8.09 3.78
C ARG A 25 18.59 7.88 2.39
N TYR A 26 19.19 8.48 1.36
CA TYR A 26 18.77 8.26 -0.03
C TYR A 26 18.95 6.80 -0.44
N ILE A 27 20.11 6.21 -0.14
CA ILE A 27 20.43 4.82 -0.50
C ILE A 27 19.46 3.86 0.19
N GLU A 28 19.24 3.99 1.48
CA GLU A 28 18.34 3.14 2.25
C GLU A 28 16.87 3.31 1.82
N MET A 29 16.42 4.53 1.58
CA MET A 29 15.07 4.78 1.09
C MET A 29 14.86 4.23 -0.32
N LEU A 30 15.85 4.38 -1.21
CA LEU A 30 15.81 3.80 -2.56
C LEU A 30 15.71 2.27 -2.48
N ASN A 31 16.51 1.64 -1.63
CA ASN A 31 16.47 0.20 -1.42
C ASN A 31 15.09 -0.26 -0.91
N LEU A 32 14.51 0.41 0.09
CA LEU A 32 13.17 0.08 0.61
C LEU A 32 12.10 0.18 -0.48
N VAL A 33 12.13 1.22 -1.29
CA VAL A 33 11.14 1.43 -2.36
C VAL A 33 11.31 0.43 -3.49
N GLN A 34 12.54 0.14 -3.92
CA GLN A 34 12.81 -0.88 -4.94
C GLN A 34 12.35 -2.28 -4.51
N GLN A 35 12.53 -2.61 -3.23
CA GLN A 35 12.07 -3.89 -2.68
C GLN A 35 10.56 -3.97 -2.45
N SER A 36 9.85 -2.84 -2.48
CA SER A 36 8.43 -2.78 -2.14
C SER A 36 7.48 -3.08 -3.29
N ASN A 37 7.96 -3.25 -4.51
CA ASN A 37 7.19 -3.39 -5.74
C ASN A 37 6.31 -2.16 -6.09
N ILE A 38 6.53 -1.00 -5.46
CA ILE A 38 5.86 0.24 -5.89
C ILE A 38 6.35 0.59 -7.30
N PRO A 39 5.47 0.77 -8.30
CA PRO A 39 5.87 1.22 -9.62
C PRO A 39 6.65 2.52 -9.57
N GLU A 40 7.73 2.63 -10.33
CA GLU A 40 8.62 3.81 -10.31
C GLU A 40 7.87 5.12 -10.59
N SER A 41 6.88 5.08 -11.48
CA SER A 41 6.00 6.21 -11.77
C SER A 41 5.15 6.69 -10.58
N LYS A 42 5.05 5.90 -9.50
CA LYS A 42 4.30 6.19 -8.28
C LYS A 42 5.20 6.51 -7.08
N TRP A 43 6.52 6.55 -7.23
CA TRP A 43 7.44 6.85 -6.11
C TRP A 43 7.23 8.26 -5.54
N VAL A 44 6.78 9.19 -6.37
CA VAL A 44 6.36 10.52 -5.93
C VAL A 44 4.82 10.55 -5.92
N PRO A 45 4.18 10.44 -4.75
CA PRO A 45 2.73 10.47 -4.67
C PRO A 45 2.18 11.84 -5.09
N LEU A 46 1.02 11.82 -5.74
CA LEU A 46 0.34 13.04 -6.15
C LEU A 46 0.06 13.97 -4.96
N LYS A 47 0.21 15.26 -5.18
CA LYS A 47 -0.16 16.31 -4.20
C LYS A 47 -1.68 16.50 -4.25
N LEU A 48 -2.40 15.66 -3.53
CA LEU A 48 -3.85 15.69 -3.48
C LEU A 48 -4.34 16.84 -2.59
N ARG A 49 -5.39 17.53 -3.04
CA ARG A 49 -6.12 18.51 -2.23
C ARG A 49 -7.32 17.83 -1.57
N PRO A 50 -7.70 18.23 -0.34
CA PRO A 50 -8.81 17.59 0.36
C PRO A 50 -10.15 17.75 -0.35
N GLY A 51 -10.45 18.90 -0.96
CA GLY A 51 -11.75 19.14 -1.56
C GLY A 51 -12.89 18.86 -0.59
N VAL A 52 -13.86 18.03 -1.01
CA VAL A 52 -14.98 17.57 -0.18
C VAL A 52 -14.56 16.45 0.80
N ASP A 53 -13.39 15.85 0.63
CA ASP A 53 -12.87 14.73 1.43
C ASP A 53 -12.04 15.20 2.64
N ARG A 54 -12.33 16.39 3.19
CA ARG A 54 -11.52 16.98 4.26
C ARG A 54 -11.38 16.06 5.47
N ASP A 55 -12.45 15.42 5.91
CA ASP A 55 -12.42 14.54 7.10
C ASP A 55 -11.59 13.29 6.82
N ALA A 56 -11.77 12.66 5.65
CA ALA A 56 -10.95 11.54 5.21
C ALA A 56 -9.45 11.89 5.14
N PHE A 57 -9.12 13.09 4.66
CA PHE A 57 -7.74 13.59 4.64
C PHE A 57 -7.17 13.81 6.03
N LEU A 58 -7.94 14.34 6.97
CA LEU A 58 -7.51 14.52 8.37
C LEU A 58 -7.24 13.17 9.04
N GLU A 59 -8.12 12.18 8.83
CA GLU A 59 -7.92 10.83 9.34
C GLU A 59 -6.66 10.16 8.78
N LEU A 60 -6.43 10.26 7.47
CA LEU A 60 -5.23 9.72 6.84
C LEU A 60 -3.96 10.48 7.25
N GLN A 61 -4.07 11.77 7.52
CA GLN A 61 -2.96 12.57 8.03
C GLN A 61 -2.59 12.15 9.46
N ASP A 62 -3.57 11.90 10.34
CA ASP A 62 -3.32 11.37 11.68
C ASP A 62 -2.63 10.00 11.63
N ILE A 63 -3.10 9.08 10.78
CA ILE A 63 -2.43 7.79 10.57
C ILE A 63 -0.99 8.01 10.11
N LYS A 64 -0.75 8.93 9.16
CA LYS A 64 0.58 9.24 8.63
C LYS A 64 1.53 9.76 9.72
N GLU A 65 1.05 10.63 10.59
CA GLU A 65 1.85 11.22 11.68
C GLU A 65 2.23 10.17 12.73
N ASN A 66 1.37 9.14 12.91
CA ASN A 66 1.55 8.05 13.85
C ASN A 66 1.94 6.72 13.18
N ILE A 67 2.42 6.75 11.93
CA ILE A 67 2.52 5.57 11.06
C ILE A 67 3.37 4.44 11.64
N LYS A 68 4.48 4.75 12.31
CA LYS A 68 5.36 3.75 12.91
C LYS A 68 4.64 2.92 13.98
N SER A 69 3.94 3.59 14.89
CA SER A 69 3.16 2.92 15.94
C SER A 69 1.92 2.22 15.37
N TRP A 70 1.29 2.81 14.35
CA TRP A 70 0.14 2.25 13.66
C TRP A 70 0.48 0.91 12.98
N VAL A 71 1.62 0.85 12.28
CA VAL A 71 2.13 -0.39 11.66
C VAL A 71 2.54 -1.40 12.71
N ALA A 72 3.23 -0.98 13.78
CA ALA A 72 3.68 -1.88 14.85
C ALA A 72 2.52 -2.56 15.59
N LYS A 73 1.34 -1.95 15.61
CA LYS A 73 0.11 -2.53 16.20
C LYS A 73 -0.61 -3.50 15.26
N GLY A 74 -0.14 -3.70 14.04
CA GLY A 74 -0.80 -4.56 13.06
C GLY A 74 -2.16 -4.02 12.60
N ASN A 75 -2.36 -2.70 12.63
CA ASN A 75 -3.62 -2.09 12.22
C ASN A 75 -3.87 -2.25 10.71
N ASN A 76 -5.14 -2.28 10.33
CA ASN A 76 -5.56 -2.34 8.95
C ASN A 76 -6.37 -1.10 8.56
N LEU A 77 -6.28 -0.73 7.28
CA LEU A 77 -6.98 0.41 6.69
C LEU A 77 -7.64 -0.02 5.39
N TYR A 78 -8.89 0.36 5.18
CA TYR A 78 -9.58 0.25 3.89
C TYR A 78 -9.94 1.64 3.39
N ILE A 79 -9.36 2.03 2.26
CA ILE A 79 -9.65 3.31 1.58
C ILE A 79 -10.52 3.00 0.37
N TYR A 80 -11.73 3.51 0.34
CA TYR A 80 -12.63 3.25 -0.78
C TYR A 80 -13.32 4.50 -1.32
N SER A 81 -13.90 4.35 -2.48
CA SER A 81 -14.75 5.34 -3.13
C SER A 81 -15.45 4.72 -4.32
N ASP A 82 -16.69 5.04 -4.53
CA ASP A 82 -17.43 4.68 -5.74
C ASP A 82 -16.87 5.39 -7.00
N ASN A 83 -16.08 6.45 -6.81
CA ASN A 83 -15.44 7.19 -7.88
C ASN A 83 -14.00 6.71 -8.12
N PHE A 84 -13.59 6.72 -9.40
CA PHE A 84 -12.23 6.44 -9.81
C PHE A 84 -11.35 7.70 -9.73
N GLY A 85 -10.02 7.52 -9.67
CA GLY A 85 -9.07 8.62 -9.85
C GLY A 85 -8.97 9.64 -8.70
N ASN A 86 -9.60 9.42 -7.58
CA ASN A 86 -9.64 10.35 -6.44
C ASN A 86 -8.48 10.21 -5.43
N GLY A 87 -7.50 9.34 -5.71
CA GLY A 87 -6.23 9.30 -4.99
C GLY A 87 -6.09 8.22 -3.92
N LYS A 88 -6.96 7.22 -3.84
CA LYS A 88 -6.86 6.08 -2.91
C LYS A 88 -5.46 5.43 -2.91
N THR A 89 -5.03 4.94 -4.07
CA THR A 89 -3.70 4.35 -4.26
C THR A 89 -2.57 5.32 -3.88
N SER A 90 -2.70 6.60 -4.25
CA SER A 90 -1.69 7.62 -3.90
C SER A 90 -1.58 7.83 -2.40
N TRP A 91 -2.69 7.79 -1.66
CA TRP A 91 -2.67 7.85 -0.20
C TRP A 91 -2.06 6.58 0.42
N ALA A 92 -2.41 5.40 -0.07
CA ALA A 92 -1.83 4.15 0.41
C ALA A 92 -0.29 4.17 0.26
N ILE A 93 0.22 4.57 -0.92
CA ILE A 93 1.66 4.71 -1.17
C ILE A 93 2.28 5.81 -0.28
N LYS A 94 1.61 6.95 -0.11
CA LYS A 94 2.08 8.04 0.77
C LYS A 94 2.25 7.57 2.22
N LEU A 95 1.36 6.73 2.72
CA LEU A 95 1.48 6.13 4.06
C LEU A 95 2.66 5.16 4.13
N MET A 96 2.86 4.31 3.12
CA MET A 96 4.01 3.40 3.08
C MET A 96 5.34 4.14 3.00
N LEU A 97 5.44 5.20 2.20
CA LEU A 97 6.65 6.02 2.13
C LEU A 97 6.90 6.77 3.45
N ALA A 98 5.85 7.24 4.12
CA ALA A 98 5.96 7.80 5.47
C ALA A 98 6.50 6.76 6.47
N TYR A 99 6.00 5.51 6.40
CA TYR A 99 6.52 4.41 7.21
C TYR A 99 7.99 4.13 6.93
N PHE A 100 8.40 4.04 5.68
CA PHE A 100 9.81 3.86 5.31
C PHE A 100 10.70 4.98 5.86
N ASN A 101 10.20 6.22 5.84
CA ASN A 101 10.89 7.37 6.41
C ASN A 101 11.14 7.26 7.93
N GLU A 102 10.32 6.52 8.65
CA GLU A 102 10.47 6.27 10.09
C GLU A 102 11.39 5.10 10.43
N VAL A 103 11.62 4.18 9.46
CA VAL A 103 12.32 2.92 9.72
C VAL A 103 13.56 2.68 8.86
N TRP A 104 13.96 3.64 8.02
CA TRP A 104 15.09 3.49 7.11
C TRP A 104 16.43 3.25 7.81
N ALA A 105 16.65 3.89 8.97
CA ALA A 105 17.92 3.81 9.68
C ALA A 105 18.10 2.41 10.31
N GLY A 106 19.23 1.76 9.98
CA GLY A 106 19.56 0.44 10.52
C GLY A 106 18.66 -0.69 10.01
N ASN A 107 17.97 -0.48 8.88
CA ASN A 107 17.08 -1.48 8.30
C ASN A 107 17.82 -2.70 7.73
N GLY A 108 19.06 -2.53 7.29
CA GLY A 108 19.77 -3.53 6.50
C GLY A 108 19.04 -3.81 5.18
N PHE A 109 19.02 -5.08 4.77
CA PHE A 109 18.32 -5.50 3.55
C PHE A 109 16.93 -6.09 3.83
N ARG A 110 16.35 -5.81 5.00
CA ARG A 110 15.04 -6.34 5.36
C ARG A 110 13.94 -5.64 4.57
N ARG A 111 13.07 -6.43 3.96
CA ARG A 111 11.86 -5.95 3.29
C ARG A 111 10.84 -5.48 4.32
N ARG A 112 10.53 -4.18 4.33
CA ARG A 112 9.64 -3.54 5.33
C ARG A 112 8.21 -3.37 4.85
N GLY A 113 8.00 -3.28 3.54
CA GLY A 113 6.69 -3.12 2.96
C GLY A 113 6.62 -3.67 1.53
N MET A 114 5.42 -4.04 1.10
CA MET A 114 5.14 -4.52 -0.26
C MET A 114 3.84 -3.92 -0.79
N PHE A 115 3.84 -3.62 -2.09
CA PHE A 115 2.69 -3.15 -2.85
C PHE A 115 2.28 -4.21 -3.85
N PHE A 116 0.99 -4.50 -3.93
CA PHE A 116 0.40 -5.39 -4.91
C PHE A 116 -0.85 -4.76 -5.52
N SER A 117 -0.90 -4.67 -6.85
CA SER A 117 -2.14 -4.64 -7.60
C SER A 117 -2.76 -6.02 -7.47
N VAL A 118 -3.95 -6.13 -6.85
CA VAL A 118 -4.53 -7.45 -6.55
C VAL A 118 -4.80 -8.26 -7.81
N PRO A 119 -5.31 -7.71 -8.93
CA PRO A 119 -5.47 -8.47 -10.16
C PRO A 119 -4.14 -9.08 -10.66
N GLU A 120 -3.08 -8.27 -10.77
CA GLU A 120 -1.77 -8.72 -11.22
C GLU A 120 -1.13 -9.73 -10.25
N PHE A 121 -1.33 -9.54 -8.94
CA PHE A 121 -0.86 -10.48 -7.93
C PHE A 121 -1.52 -11.86 -8.07
N LEU A 122 -2.82 -11.90 -8.33
CA LEU A 122 -3.55 -13.15 -8.49
C LEU A 122 -3.13 -13.90 -9.76
N ASP A 123 -2.91 -13.20 -10.86
CA ASP A 123 -2.43 -13.80 -12.11
C ASP A 123 -1.02 -14.39 -11.94
N ARG A 124 -0.09 -13.61 -11.37
CA ARG A 124 1.26 -14.08 -11.06
C ARG A 124 1.26 -15.25 -10.08
N SER A 125 0.43 -15.21 -9.04
CA SER A 125 0.33 -16.30 -8.06
C SER A 125 -0.13 -17.60 -8.72
N ARG A 126 -1.06 -17.53 -9.68
CA ARG A 126 -1.52 -18.71 -10.44
C ARG A 126 -0.39 -19.31 -11.28
N GLU A 127 0.39 -18.47 -11.96
CA GLU A 127 1.54 -18.92 -12.78
C GLU A 127 2.59 -19.63 -11.92
N LEU A 128 3.00 -19.02 -10.81
CA LEU A 128 4.02 -19.57 -9.90
C LEU A 128 3.55 -20.89 -9.25
N MET A 129 2.29 -20.98 -8.85
CA MET A 129 1.74 -22.22 -8.26
C MET A 129 1.68 -23.38 -9.25
N ASN A 130 1.36 -23.12 -10.52
CA ASN A 130 1.33 -24.13 -11.56
C ASN A 130 2.72 -24.72 -11.83
N ASN A 131 3.75 -23.93 -11.69
CA ASN A 131 5.15 -24.33 -11.92
C ASN A 131 5.81 -24.98 -10.69
N ARG A 132 5.11 -25.09 -9.54
CA ARG A 132 5.64 -25.53 -8.23
C ARG A 132 6.93 -24.81 -7.84
N ASP A 133 6.97 -23.51 -8.06
CA ASP A 133 8.16 -22.71 -8.01
C ASP A 133 8.54 -22.36 -6.55
N GLU A 134 9.82 -22.55 -6.22
CA GLU A 134 10.40 -22.07 -4.94
C GLU A 134 10.20 -20.55 -4.78
N GLU A 135 10.09 -19.82 -5.88
CA GLU A 135 9.78 -18.40 -5.90
C GLU A 135 8.44 -18.08 -5.21
N PHE A 136 7.42 -18.94 -5.40
CA PHE A 136 6.12 -18.74 -4.72
C PHE A 136 6.25 -18.90 -3.21
N VAL A 137 7.02 -19.87 -2.75
CA VAL A 137 7.26 -20.09 -1.31
C VAL A 137 7.97 -18.89 -0.71
N LYS A 138 9.00 -18.37 -1.40
CA LYS A 138 9.72 -17.17 -0.98
C LYS A 138 8.83 -15.93 -0.97
N LEU A 139 8.05 -15.72 -2.05
CA LEU A 139 7.09 -14.62 -2.13
C LEU A 139 6.10 -14.66 -0.96
N ARG A 140 5.57 -15.85 -0.67
CA ARG A 140 4.65 -16.06 0.45
C ARG A 140 5.28 -15.66 1.77
N GLN A 141 6.52 -16.11 2.02
CA GLN A 141 7.24 -15.78 3.25
C GLN A 141 7.51 -14.26 3.35
N ASP A 142 7.98 -13.66 2.26
CA ASP A 142 8.23 -12.22 2.20
C ASP A 142 6.97 -11.39 2.50
N ILE A 143 5.81 -11.80 1.96
CA ILE A 143 4.52 -11.15 2.22
C ILE A 143 4.12 -11.29 3.69
N ILE A 144 4.28 -12.46 4.30
CA ILE A 144 3.89 -12.69 5.70
C ILE A 144 4.82 -11.93 6.65
N ASP A 145 6.11 -11.87 6.36
CA ASP A 145 7.12 -11.31 7.27
C ASP A 145 7.23 -9.79 7.20
N CYS A 146 6.93 -9.17 6.05
CA CYS A 146 7.03 -7.72 5.94
C CYS A 146 6.01 -7.00 6.84
N ASP A 147 6.36 -5.79 7.28
CA ASP A 147 5.58 -5.10 8.30
C ASP A 147 4.27 -4.53 7.76
N LEU A 148 4.28 -4.04 6.51
CA LEU A 148 3.13 -3.38 5.87
C LEU A 148 2.92 -3.91 4.44
N VAL A 149 1.69 -4.29 4.10
CA VAL A 149 1.30 -4.63 2.72
C VAL A 149 0.18 -3.71 2.25
N ILE A 150 0.32 -3.21 1.02
CA ILE A 150 -0.76 -2.55 0.28
C ILE A 150 -1.36 -3.56 -0.70
N TRP A 151 -2.66 -3.78 -0.58
CA TRP A 151 -3.50 -4.56 -1.49
C TRP A 151 -4.34 -3.59 -2.32
N ASP A 152 -3.80 -3.17 -3.47
CA ASP A 152 -4.43 -2.14 -4.32
C ASP A 152 -5.50 -2.76 -5.22
N ASP A 153 -6.63 -2.06 -5.34
CA ASP A 153 -7.78 -2.45 -6.15
C ASP A 153 -8.35 -3.84 -5.82
N ILE A 154 -8.46 -4.17 -4.50
CA ILE A 154 -8.90 -5.48 -4.02
C ILE A 154 -10.32 -5.87 -4.48
N THR A 155 -11.16 -4.88 -4.80
CA THR A 155 -12.56 -5.08 -5.20
C THR A 155 -12.80 -4.91 -6.70
N SER A 156 -11.74 -4.81 -7.52
CA SER A 156 -11.85 -4.49 -8.94
C SER A 156 -12.49 -5.57 -9.81
N THR A 157 -12.44 -6.82 -9.36
CA THR A 157 -12.99 -7.97 -10.09
C THR A 157 -13.69 -8.96 -9.14
N GLU A 158 -14.71 -9.66 -9.66
CA GLU A 158 -15.27 -10.82 -8.95
C GLU A 158 -14.22 -11.95 -8.90
N LEU A 159 -14.04 -12.51 -7.72
CA LEU A 159 -13.05 -13.55 -7.51
C LEU A 159 -13.58 -14.94 -7.84
N THR A 160 -12.81 -15.71 -8.60
CA THR A 160 -13.03 -17.16 -8.67
C THR A 160 -12.77 -17.81 -7.30
N ASN A 161 -13.31 -19.01 -7.04
CA ASN A 161 -13.05 -19.73 -5.79
C ASN A 161 -11.56 -19.92 -5.50
N PHE A 162 -10.76 -20.12 -6.54
CA PHE A 162 -9.31 -20.27 -6.43
C PHE A 162 -8.64 -18.96 -5.99
N ASN A 163 -8.94 -17.86 -6.66
CA ASN A 163 -8.41 -16.54 -6.34
C ASN A 163 -8.83 -16.09 -4.93
N HIS A 164 -10.09 -16.36 -4.57
CA HIS A 164 -10.61 -16.11 -3.22
C HIS A 164 -9.78 -16.85 -2.16
N SER A 165 -9.51 -18.14 -2.38
CA SER A 165 -8.73 -18.95 -1.43
C SER A 165 -7.30 -18.45 -1.29
N ILE A 166 -6.63 -18.06 -2.39
CA ILE A 166 -5.29 -17.49 -2.35
C ILE A 166 -5.29 -16.20 -1.50
N LEU A 167 -6.13 -15.23 -1.87
CA LEU A 167 -6.15 -13.93 -1.22
C LEU A 167 -6.51 -14.02 0.26
N LEU A 168 -7.52 -14.85 0.58
CA LEU A 168 -7.93 -15.12 1.96
C LEU A 168 -6.78 -15.68 2.79
N ASN A 169 -6.03 -16.66 2.26
CA ASN A 169 -4.91 -17.28 2.98
C ASN A 169 -3.80 -16.27 3.31
N PHE A 170 -3.47 -15.37 2.39
CA PHE A 170 -2.47 -14.33 2.66
C PHE A 170 -2.95 -13.31 3.67
N ILE A 171 -4.18 -12.83 3.54
CA ILE A 171 -4.76 -11.83 4.44
C ILE A 171 -4.94 -12.40 5.85
N ASP A 172 -5.52 -13.61 5.99
CA ASP A 172 -5.67 -14.28 7.28
C ASP A 172 -4.32 -14.52 7.96
N ALA A 173 -3.30 -15.00 7.22
CA ALA A 173 -1.97 -15.22 7.77
C ALA A 173 -1.35 -13.92 8.32
N ARG A 174 -1.51 -12.80 7.62
CA ARG A 174 -1.00 -11.51 8.07
C ARG A 174 -1.76 -10.97 9.28
N ILE A 175 -3.09 -11.07 9.29
CA ILE A 175 -3.91 -10.66 10.43
C ILE A 175 -3.54 -11.48 11.68
N LEU A 176 -3.38 -12.80 11.54
CA LEU A 176 -2.96 -13.68 12.65
C LEU A 176 -1.54 -13.36 13.14
N ALA A 177 -0.65 -12.95 12.24
CA ALA A 177 0.71 -12.51 12.57
C ALA A 177 0.77 -11.06 13.10
N ASN A 178 -0.37 -10.41 13.31
CA ASN A 178 -0.47 -9.00 13.73
C ASN A 178 0.32 -8.05 12.81
N LYS A 179 0.19 -8.22 11.49
CA LYS A 179 0.87 -7.43 10.46
C LYS A 179 -0.10 -6.46 9.81
N ALA A 180 0.37 -5.22 9.59
CA ALA A 180 -0.45 -4.15 9.05
C ALA A 180 -0.77 -4.34 7.56
N ASN A 181 -2.00 -3.98 7.17
CA ASN A 181 -2.46 -3.99 5.79
C ASN A 181 -3.17 -2.67 5.44
N ILE A 182 -2.96 -2.22 4.21
CA ILE A 182 -3.76 -1.15 3.61
C ILE A 182 -4.43 -1.74 2.38
N PHE A 183 -5.74 -1.65 2.34
CA PHE A 183 -6.55 -2.09 1.21
C PHE A 183 -7.11 -0.86 0.49
N THR A 184 -7.17 -0.90 -0.84
CA THR A 184 -7.94 0.09 -1.62
C THR A 184 -9.01 -0.61 -2.44
N GLY A 185 -10.13 0.05 -2.66
CA GLY A 185 -11.23 -0.52 -3.43
C GLY A 185 -12.20 0.55 -3.94
N ASN A 186 -13.21 0.10 -4.70
CA ASN A 186 -14.17 0.99 -5.34
C ASN A 186 -15.61 0.75 -4.88
N VAL A 187 -15.81 0.04 -3.78
CA VAL A 187 -17.14 -0.33 -3.28
C VAL A 187 -17.20 -0.26 -1.76
N ASP A 188 -18.40 -0.08 -1.23
CA ASP A 188 -18.74 -0.24 0.17
C ASP A 188 -18.74 -1.71 0.63
N TYR A 189 -19.28 -1.96 1.83
CA TYR A 189 -19.36 -3.32 2.38
C TYR A 189 -20.23 -4.25 1.55
N GLU A 190 -21.38 -3.80 1.04
CA GLU A 190 -22.30 -4.63 0.27
C GLU A 190 -21.68 -5.02 -1.07
N GLY A 191 -21.10 -4.06 -1.77
CA GLY A 191 -20.34 -4.29 -3.00
C GLY A 191 -19.12 -5.19 -2.77
N MET A 192 -18.40 -5.00 -1.66
CA MET A 192 -17.28 -5.84 -1.29
C MET A 192 -17.73 -7.29 -1.03
N ALA A 193 -18.84 -7.51 -0.32
CA ALA A 193 -19.37 -8.83 -0.04
C ALA A 193 -19.77 -9.57 -1.32
N LYS A 194 -20.29 -8.85 -2.31
CA LYS A 194 -20.59 -9.37 -3.64
C LYS A 194 -19.34 -9.80 -4.41
N ASN A 195 -18.31 -8.95 -4.43
CA ASN A 195 -17.09 -9.19 -5.23
C ASN A 195 -16.14 -10.22 -4.58
N LEU A 196 -15.98 -10.14 -3.26
CA LEU A 196 -14.99 -10.93 -2.51
C LEU A 196 -15.60 -12.12 -1.76
N GLY A 197 -16.94 -12.22 -1.69
CA GLY A 197 -17.61 -13.18 -0.81
C GLY A 197 -17.55 -12.78 0.67
N GLY A 198 -18.51 -13.28 1.46
CA GLY A 198 -18.72 -12.82 2.84
C GLY A 198 -17.53 -13.03 3.79
N ARG A 199 -16.76 -14.12 3.64
CA ARG A 199 -15.63 -14.41 4.54
C ARG A 199 -14.48 -13.43 4.37
N LEU A 200 -14.06 -13.17 3.13
CA LEU A 200 -12.95 -12.25 2.86
C LEU A 200 -13.36 -10.81 3.14
N SER A 201 -14.58 -10.41 2.78
CA SER A 201 -15.13 -9.08 3.09
C SER A 201 -15.17 -8.81 4.59
N SER A 202 -15.59 -9.77 5.39
CA SER A 202 -15.56 -9.64 6.85
C SER A 202 -14.13 -9.46 7.38
N ARG A 203 -13.13 -10.16 6.80
CA ARG A 203 -11.72 -9.99 7.19
C ARG A 203 -11.18 -8.61 6.85
N VAL A 204 -11.52 -8.10 5.69
CA VAL A 204 -11.05 -6.78 5.24
C VAL A 204 -11.79 -5.67 5.97
N TRP A 205 -13.11 -5.67 5.95
CA TRP A 205 -13.92 -4.58 6.47
C TRP A 205 -13.90 -4.47 8.00
N ASN A 206 -14.24 -5.57 8.70
CA ASN A 206 -14.42 -5.55 10.15
C ASN A 206 -13.10 -5.41 10.93
N ASN A 207 -11.98 -5.72 10.30
CA ASN A 207 -10.65 -5.56 10.91
C ASN A 207 -9.94 -4.28 10.49
N SER A 208 -10.57 -3.42 9.68
CA SER A 208 -9.95 -2.20 9.17
C SER A 208 -10.61 -0.94 9.70
N LYS A 209 -9.81 0.11 9.87
CA LYS A 209 -10.37 1.47 9.84
C LYS A 209 -10.81 1.74 8.41
N VAL A 210 -12.06 2.15 8.22
CA VAL A 210 -12.62 2.42 6.89
C VAL A 210 -12.62 3.92 6.63
N VAL A 211 -12.08 4.34 5.50
CA VAL A 211 -12.04 5.74 5.06
C VAL A 211 -12.64 5.85 3.66
N GLU A 212 -13.70 6.62 3.55
CA GLU A 212 -14.43 6.87 2.31
C GLU A 212 -13.98 8.18 1.64
N PHE A 213 -13.70 8.13 0.33
CA PHE A 213 -13.55 9.31 -0.51
C PHE A 213 -14.80 9.54 -1.36
N LYS A 214 -15.32 10.76 -1.33
CA LYS A 214 -16.55 11.19 -2.01
C LYS A 214 -16.30 12.05 -3.23
N ASP A 215 -15.07 12.58 -3.37
CA ASP A 215 -14.71 13.48 -4.46
C ASP A 215 -14.67 12.78 -5.81
N GLN A 216 -14.86 13.57 -6.88
CA GLN A 216 -14.80 13.10 -8.26
C GLN A 216 -13.37 12.81 -8.72
N ASP A 217 -13.22 12.27 -9.94
CA ASP A 217 -11.93 11.95 -10.54
C ASP A 217 -11.03 13.21 -10.63
N LYS A 218 -9.86 13.12 -10.03
CA LYS A 218 -8.87 14.21 -9.98
C LYS A 218 -7.76 14.07 -11.04
N ARG A 219 -7.81 13.03 -11.90
CA ARG A 219 -6.74 12.75 -12.88
C ARG A 219 -6.57 13.81 -13.97
N GLY A 220 -7.55 14.65 -14.21
CA GLY A 220 -7.48 15.74 -15.19
C GLY A 220 -7.11 17.12 -14.63
N VAL A 221 -7.11 17.28 -13.32
CA VAL A 221 -7.01 18.60 -12.66
C VAL A 221 -5.57 19.04 -12.39
N TYR A 222 -4.60 18.15 -12.54
CA TYR A 222 -3.20 18.38 -12.14
C TYR A 222 -2.21 18.49 -13.31
N ASN A 223 -2.69 18.56 -14.55
CA ASN A 223 -1.88 18.77 -15.75
C ASN A 223 -1.78 20.27 -16.15
N GLY A 224 -1.86 21.17 -15.18
CA GLY A 224 -1.68 22.60 -15.34
C GLY A 224 -0.57 23.16 -14.44
#